data_e393b84b3ec39d220e4ff96be4a5b992
#
_entry.id   e393b84b3ec39d220e4ff96be4a5b992
#
_cell.length_a   1.000
_cell.length_b   1.000
_cell.length_c   1.000
_cell.angle_alpha   90.00
_cell.angle_beta   90.00
_cell.angle_gamma   90.00
#
_symmetry.space_group_name_H-M   'P 1'
#
loop_
_entity.id
_entity.type
_entity.pdbx_description
1 polymer ?
#
loop_
_entity_poly.entity_id
_entity_poly.type
_entity_poly.pdbx_seq_one_letter_code
_entity_poly.pdbx_strand_id
1 'polypeptide(L)'
;MTGADPVNISPRDGSLWRQWVEFKTNQINTFVAEVSQLLRQNYPRTILSVAVFPHPESQRIYKIQQNWEVWARQGIVDLIVPMTYALDTNRLQRITEPLVKEQTLGSALISPSVKLLSLPEVVAIDQIQALRDLPAGGYAIFAVESISSGMQGFFNRTQGPPVRSTSAAQPIPYRQPFAAAASRYTALKQEWSFLLANNQLRMSESELKVLQSRSDELAQAFSKLAANPSSESLATTKRLLRSFQSQFPSSMRLHSAENSYQVQTWQNRLESLDMLLRYGERMELNRR
;
A
#
# COMPACT_ATOMS: atom_id res chain seq x y z
N MET A 1 -4.37 39.04 -11.17
CA MET A 1 -5.40 38.78 -10.14
C MET A 1 -6.68 39.48 -10.59
N THR A 2 -7.84 38.88 -10.35
CA THR A 2 -9.14 39.29 -10.90
C THR A 2 -9.74 40.52 -10.20
N GLY A 3 -9.17 40.99 -9.09
CA GLY A 3 -9.72 42.07 -8.25
C GLY A 3 -10.98 41.71 -7.45
N ALA A 4 -11.49 40.48 -7.59
CA ALA A 4 -12.65 40.03 -6.85
C ALA A 4 -12.27 39.62 -5.41
N ASP A 5 -13.10 39.96 -4.43
CA ASP A 5 -12.94 39.53 -3.06
C ASP A 5 -13.27 38.02 -2.95
N PRO A 6 -12.33 37.17 -2.49
CA PRO A 6 -12.53 35.73 -2.34
C PRO A 6 -13.76 35.32 -1.51
N VAL A 7 -14.17 36.14 -0.55
CA VAL A 7 -15.37 35.89 0.31
C VAL A 7 -16.66 35.87 -0.51
N ASN A 8 -16.69 36.62 -1.61
CA ASN A 8 -17.87 36.75 -2.47
C ASN A 8 -17.86 35.78 -3.67
N ILE A 9 -16.81 34.98 -3.84
CA ILE A 9 -16.71 34.00 -4.95
C ILE A 9 -17.44 32.70 -4.56
N SER A 10 -18.37 32.27 -5.40
CA SER A 10 -19.21 31.08 -5.20
C SER A 10 -19.16 30.14 -6.42
N PRO A 11 -19.66 28.90 -6.29
CA PRO A 11 -19.79 27.99 -7.43
C PRO A 11 -20.60 28.54 -8.61
N ARG A 12 -21.47 29.53 -8.37
CA ARG A 12 -22.28 30.18 -9.42
C ARG A 12 -21.46 31.07 -10.35
N ASP A 13 -20.26 31.47 -9.91
CA ASP A 13 -19.38 32.38 -10.66
C ASP A 13 -18.53 31.66 -11.72
N GLY A 14 -18.85 30.43 -12.05
CA GLY A 14 -18.34 29.66 -13.19
C GLY A 14 -16.81 29.63 -13.31
N SER A 15 -16.27 30.45 -14.24
CA SER A 15 -14.80 30.49 -14.48
C SER A 15 -14.02 31.08 -13.33
N LEU A 16 -14.55 32.06 -12.62
CA LEU A 16 -13.90 32.69 -11.48
C LEU A 16 -13.79 31.70 -10.30
N TRP A 17 -14.86 30.92 -10.07
CA TRP A 17 -14.81 29.83 -9.08
C TRP A 17 -13.76 28.78 -9.41
N ARG A 18 -13.60 28.36 -10.67
CA ARG A 18 -12.56 27.40 -11.09
C ARG A 18 -11.16 27.96 -10.81
N GLN A 19 -10.89 29.22 -11.16
CA GLN A 19 -9.61 29.88 -10.88
C GLN A 19 -9.35 29.96 -9.37
N TRP A 20 -10.38 30.22 -8.55
CA TRP A 20 -10.26 30.25 -7.10
C TRP A 20 -9.96 28.86 -6.51
N VAL A 21 -10.61 27.81 -7.01
CA VAL A 21 -10.31 26.41 -6.62
C VAL A 21 -8.89 26.03 -7.01
N GLU A 22 -8.46 26.35 -8.22
CA GLU A 22 -7.10 26.11 -8.69
C GLU A 22 -6.06 26.85 -7.85
N PHE A 23 -6.28 28.12 -7.57
CA PHE A 23 -5.40 28.90 -6.70
C PHE A 23 -5.26 28.24 -5.32
N LYS A 24 -6.37 27.88 -4.66
CA LYS A 24 -6.34 27.21 -3.35
C LYS A 24 -5.63 25.87 -3.41
N THR A 25 -5.87 25.11 -4.46
CA THR A 25 -5.21 23.79 -4.67
C THR A 25 -3.70 23.97 -4.79
N ASN A 26 -3.26 24.97 -5.54
CA ASN A 26 -1.84 25.27 -5.71
C ASN A 26 -1.20 25.76 -4.41
N GLN A 27 -1.90 26.53 -3.57
CA GLN A 27 -1.39 26.93 -2.25
C GLN A 27 -1.16 25.69 -1.35
N ILE A 28 -2.10 24.75 -1.33
CA ILE A 28 -1.94 23.51 -0.56
C ILE A 28 -0.80 22.65 -1.13
N ASN A 29 -0.69 22.51 -2.44
CA ASN A 29 0.41 21.79 -3.08
C ASN A 29 1.77 22.40 -2.71
N THR A 30 1.88 23.73 -2.77
CA THR A 30 3.10 24.48 -2.39
C THR A 30 3.45 24.22 -0.93
N PHE A 31 2.48 24.34 -0.02
CA PHE A 31 2.69 24.09 1.40
C PHE A 31 3.20 22.67 1.67
N VAL A 32 2.59 21.65 1.06
CA VAL A 32 3.04 20.26 1.23
C VAL A 32 4.45 20.05 0.68
N ALA A 33 4.77 20.69 -0.46
CA ALA A 33 6.11 20.62 -1.05
C ALA A 33 7.16 21.30 -0.16
N GLU A 34 6.87 22.46 0.41
CA GLU A 34 7.76 23.18 1.34
C GLU A 34 8.01 22.40 2.62
N VAL A 35 6.95 21.81 3.21
CA VAL A 35 7.10 20.92 4.37
C VAL A 35 7.98 19.71 4.02
N SER A 36 7.77 19.08 2.87
CA SER A 36 8.59 17.98 2.40
C SER A 36 10.06 18.39 2.25
N GLN A 37 10.31 19.54 1.60
CA GLN A 37 11.67 20.07 1.42
C GLN A 37 12.35 20.35 2.76
N LEU A 38 11.66 21.01 3.68
CA LEU A 38 12.17 21.30 5.04
C LEU A 38 12.57 20.02 5.78
N LEU A 39 11.69 18.99 5.74
CA LEU A 39 11.96 17.72 6.39
C LEU A 39 13.14 16.98 5.74
N ARG A 40 13.24 16.97 4.42
CA ARG A 40 14.36 16.31 3.73
C ARG A 40 15.70 16.98 4.01
N GLN A 41 15.72 18.30 4.12
CA GLN A 41 16.93 19.06 4.41
C GLN A 41 17.40 18.90 5.85
N ASN A 42 16.48 18.98 6.82
CA ASN A 42 16.85 19.03 8.24
C ASN A 42 16.69 17.67 8.94
N TYR A 43 15.79 16.82 8.47
CA TYR A 43 15.43 15.54 9.08
C TYR A 43 15.32 14.43 8.03
N PRO A 44 16.39 14.07 7.31
CA PRO A 44 16.34 13.20 6.14
C PRO A 44 15.82 11.78 6.42
N ARG A 45 15.77 11.34 7.68
CA ARG A 45 15.21 10.03 8.09
C ARG A 45 13.72 10.08 8.42
N THR A 46 13.12 11.27 8.46
CA THR A 46 11.69 11.43 8.77
C THR A 46 10.85 10.97 7.59
N ILE A 47 9.81 10.20 7.89
CA ILE A 47 8.81 9.75 6.93
C ILE A 47 7.64 10.73 6.96
N LEU A 48 7.34 11.33 5.82
CA LEU A 48 6.20 12.24 5.68
C LEU A 48 4.95 11.44 5.29
N SER A 49 4.00 11.38 6.22
CA SER A 49 2.68 10.75 6.05
C SER A 49 1.59 11.80 6.01
N VAL A 50 0.61 11.63 5.11
CA VAL A 50 -0.55 12.52 5.01
C VAL A 50 -1.85 11.72 5.08
N ALA A 51 -2.75 12.14 5.99
CA ALA A 51 -4.12 11.65 6.01
C ALA A 51 -4.96 12.42 4.97
N VAL A 52 -5.70 11.69 4.15
CA VAL A 52 -6.43 12.27 3.02
C VAL A 52 -7.84 11.71 2.90
N PHE A 53 -8.73 12.47 2.28
CA PHE A 53 -10.07 11.97 2.00
C PHE A 53 -10.06 11.03 0.78
N PRO A 54 -10.81 9.90 0.84
CA PRO A 54 -10.88 8.89 -0.22
C PRO A 54 -11.89 9.24 -1.33
N HIS A 55 -12.28 10.50 -1.45
CA HIS A 55 -13.21 10.92 -2.50
C HIS A 55 -12.55 10.87 -3.89
N PRO A 56 -13.33 10.70 -4.98
CA PRO A 56 -12.82 10.87 -6.34
C PRO A 56 -12.09 12.21 -6.51
N GLU A 57 -11.03 12.22 -7.31
CA GLU A 57 -10.13 13.38 -7.48
C GLU A 57 -10.91 14.67 -7.77
N SER A 58 -11.85 14.65 -8.74
CA SER A 58 -12.64 15.82 -9.11
C SER A 58 -13.44 16.41 -7.94
N GLN A 59 -14.07 15.57 -7.12
CA GLN A 59 -14.82 16.03 -5.95
C GLN A 59 -13.91 16.58 -4.86
N ARG A 60 -12.77 15.94 -4.66
CA ARG A 60 -11.81 16.28 -3.62
C ARG A 60 -11.13 17.63 -3.94
N ILE A 61 -10.68 17.83 -5.18
CA ILE A 61 -10.11 19.10 -5.62
C ILE A 61 -11.15 20.21 -5.52
N TYR A 62 -12.36 19.97 -6.00
CA TYR A 62 -13.41 20.97 -6.00
C TYR A 62 -13.85 21.39 -4.58
N LYS A 63 -14.00 20.42 -3.65
CA LYS A 63 -14.56 20.68 -2.31
C LYS A 63 -13.49 21.06 -1.28
N ILE A 64 -12.33 20.41 -1.30
CA ILE A 64 -11.33 20.48 -0.22
C ILE A 64 -9.89 20.69 -0.72
N GLN A 65 -9.68 20.79 -2.01
CA GLN A 65 -8.40 21.10 -2.67
C GLN A 65 -7.26 20.12 -2.33
N GLN A 66 -7.56 18.89 -1.93
CA GLN A 66 -6.56 17.85 -1.69
C GLN A 66 -6.17 17.14 -2.99
N ASN A 67 -5.01 17.47 -3.54
CA ASN A 67 -4.46 16.88 -4.76
C ASN A 67 -3.34 15.88 -4.43
N TRP A 68 -3.65 14.89 -3.60
CA TRP A 68 -2.66 13.95 -3.06
C TRP A 68 -2.05 13.02 -4.11
N GLU A 69 -2.71 12.77 -5.24
CA GLU A 69 -2.14 12.00 -6.35
C GLU A 69 -0.91 12.71 -6.95
N VAL A 70 -0.95 14.04 -7.04
CA VAL A 70 0.21 14.82 -7.47
C VAL A 70 1.35 14.68 -6.47
N TRP A 71 1.05 14.77 -5.17
CA TRP A 71 2.06 14.61 -4.12
C TRP A 71 2.71 13.23 -4.16
N ALA A 72 1.90 12.18 -4.40
CA ALA A 72 2.37 10.80 -4.53
C ALA A 72 3.26 10.62 -5.77
N ARG A 73 2.80 11.10 -6.95
CA ARG A 73 3.55 10.98 -8.23
C ARG A 73 4.89 11.72 -8.19
N GLN A 74 4.92 12.88 -7.58
CA GLN A 74 6.14 13.68 -7.43
C GLN A 74 7.08 13.19 -6.32
N GLY A 75 6.66 12.20 -5.53
CA GLY A 75 7.44 11.69 -4.41
C GLY A 75 7.63 12.70 -3.27
N ILE A 76 6.75 13.71 -3.19
CA ILE A 76 6.75 14.73 -2.13
C ILE A 76 6.43 14.08 -0.78
N VAL A 77 5.49 13.14 -0.76
CA VAL A 77 5.09 12.40 0.44
C VAL A 77 5.54 10.94 0.36
N ASP A 78 5.72 10.32 1.52
CA ASP A 78 6.15 8.94 1.63
C ASP A 78 4.97 7.97 1.81
N LEU A 79 3.99 8.36 2.61
CA LEU A 79 2.78 7.60 2.88
C LEU A 79 1.52 8.43 2.60
N ILE A 80 0.62 7.86 1.84
CA ILE A 80 -0.75 8.35 1.68
C ILE A 80 -1.65 7.47 2.56
N VAL A 81 -2.39 8.06 3.47
CA VAL A 81 -3.29 7.37 4.38
C VAL A 81 -4.74 7.83 4.11
N PRO A 82 -5.44 7.19 3.15
CA PRO A 82 -6.84 7.51 2.88
C PRO A 82 -7.71 7.15 4.09
N MET A 83 -8.57 8.07 4.51
CA MET A 83 -9.54 7.87 5.59
C MET A 83 -10.75 7.07 5.07
N THR A 84 -10.54 5.77 4.79
CA THR A 84 -11.54 4.86 4.21
C THR A 84 -12.56 4.36 5.25
N TYR A 85 -13.04 5.28 6.09
CA TYR A 85 -13.91 4.97 7.22
C TYR A 85 -15.28 4.49 6.76
N ALA A 86 -15.64 3.28 7.16
CA ALA A 86 -16.89 2.64 6.82
C ALA A 86 -17.46 1.84 8.02
N LEU A 87 -18.77 1.67 8.07
CA LEU A 87 -19.44 0.88 9.11
C LEU A 87 -19.50 -0.61 8.78
N ASP A 88 -19.24 -0.98 7.53
CA ASP A 88 -19.22 -2.36 7.03
C ASP A 88 -18.07 -2.59 6.05
N THR A 89 -17.67 -3.85 5.91
CA THR A 89 -16.53 -4.26 5.09
C THR A 89 -16.76 -4.06 3.60
N ASN A 90 -17.98 -4.30 3.10
CA ASN A 90 -18.28 -4.12 1.68
C ASN A 90 -18.13 -2.64 1.26
N ARG A 91 -18.56 -1.72 2.11
CA ARG A 91 -18.39 -0.30 1.89
C ARG A 91 -16.91 0.10 1.93
N LEU A 92 -16.15 -0.45 2.91
CA LEU A 92 -14.70 -0.24 2.99
C LEU A 92 -14.02 -0.66 1.68
N GLN A 93 -14.29 -1.85 1.19
CA GLN A 93 -13.71 -2.37 -0.05
C GLN A 93 -14.05 -1.49 -1.25
N ARG A 94 -15.32 -1.12 -1.44
CA ARG A 94 -15.74 -0.23 -2.54
C ARG A 94 -15.05 1.13 -2.53
N ILE A 95 -14.76 1.68 -1.36
CA ILE A 95 -14.03 2.95 -1.24
C ILE A 95 -12.54 2.75 -1.51
N THR A 96 -11.98 1.64 -1.07
CA THR A 96 -10.53 1.41 -1.05
C THR A 96 -9.99 0.87 -2.38
N GLU A 97 -10.70 -0.06 -3.02
CA GLU A 97 -10.22 -0.73 -4.24
C GLU A 97 -9.77 0.23 -5.34
N PRO A 98 -10.53 1.28 -5.70
CA PRO A 98 -10.10 2.22 -6.73
C PRO A 98 -8.78 2.92 -6.37
N LEU A 99 -8.56 3.22 -5.09
CA LEU A 99 -7.38 3.96 -4.62
C LEU A 99 -6.10 3.14 -4.68
N VAL A 100 -6.18 1.83 -4.36
CA VAL A 100 -5.00 0.94 -4.28
C VAL A 100 -4.67 0.26 -5.61
N LYS A 101 -5.63 0.16 -6.53
CA LYS A 101 -5.43 -0.39 -7.88
C LYS A 101 -4.87 0.63 -8.88
N GLU A 102 -4.84 1.90 -8.52
CA GLU A 102 -4.30 2.95 -9.39
C GLU A 102 -2.76 2.91 -9.40
N GLN A 103 -2.21 2.24 -10.40
CA GLN A 103 -0.75 2.04 -10.55
C GLN A 103 0.03 3.33 -10.84
N THR A 104 -0.65 4.45 -11.08
CA THR A 104 -0.06 5.73 -11.51
C THR A 104 0.44 6.60 -10.36
N LEU A 105 0.33 6.14 -9.11
CA LEU A 105 0.64 6.94 -7.92
C LEU A 105 2.15 7.01 -7.56
N GLY A 106 3.03 6.72 -8.51
CA GLY A 106 4.47 6.88 -8.30
C GLY A 106 5.04 5.91 -7.27
N SER A 107 5.83 6.44 -6.34
CA SER A 107 6.56 5.66 -5.34
C SER A 107 6.09 5.87 -3.89
N ALA A 108 4.98 6.57 -3.66
CA ALA A 108 4.38 6.65 -2.32
C ALA A 108 3.69 5.34 -1.95
N LEU A 109 3.75 4.97 -0.67
CA LEU A 109 2.97 3.84 -0.15
C LEU A 109 1.55 4.30 0.18
N ILE A 110 0.56 3.51 -0.19
CA ILE A 110 -0.84 3.74 0.17
C ILE A 110 -1.23 2.78 1.29
N SER A 111 -1.69 3.35 2.41
CA SER A 111 -2.10 2.62 3.61
C SER A 111 -3.51 3.06 4.02
N PRO A 112 -4.56 2.45 3.45
CA PRO A 112 -5.95 2.77 3.79
C PRO A 112 -6.21 2.61 5.29
N SER A 113 -7.10 3.43 5.86
CA SER A 113 -7.30 3.42 7.31
C SER A 113 -8.68 2.95 7.74
N VAL A 114 -8.69 2.20 8.85
CA VAL A 114 -9.90 1.76 9.57
C VAL A 114 -10.11 2.67 10.77
N LYS A 115 -11.35 3.16 10.95
CA LYS A 115 -11.73 3.90 12.15
C LYS A 115 -12.31 2.91 13.18
N LEU A 116 -11.63 2.75 14.32
CA LEU A 116 -12.08 1.84 15.38
C LEU A 116 -13.19 2.42 16.23
N LEU A 117 -13.25 3.74 16.37
CA LEU A 117 -14.25 4.41 17.21
C LEU A 117 -15.67 4.03 16.78
N SER A 118 -16.43 3.47 17.73
CA SER A 118 -17.82 3.02 17.53
C SER A 118 -17.98 1.88 16.51
N LEU A 119 -16.91 1.18 16.15
CA LEU A 119 -16.95 0.01 15.27
C LEU A 119 -16.86 -1.27 16.12
N PRO A 120 -17.76 -2.26 15.94
CA PRO A 120 -17.66 -3.54 16.62
C PRO A 120 -16.31 -4.22 16.29
N GLU A 121 -15.68 -4.83 17.29
CA GLU A 121 -14.34 -5.45 17.13
C GLU A 121 -14.28 -6.48 16.00
N VAL A 122 -15.30 -7.32 15.87
CA VAL A 122 -15.38 -8.32 14.80
C VAL A 122 -15.41 -7.66 13.41
N VAL A 123 -16.11 -6.54 13.26
CA VAL A 123 -16.15 -5.80 11.99
C VAL A 123 -14.81 -5.12 11.71
N ALA A 124 -14.15 -4.59 12.76
CA ALA A 124 -12.82 -4.02 12.61
C ALA A 124 -11.79 -5.04 12.14
N ILE A 125 -11.82 -6.26 12.71
CA ILE A 125 -10.95 -7.38 12.32
C ILE A 125 -11.22 -7.79 10.86
N ASP A 126 -12.49 -7.90 10.48
CA ASP A 126 -12.90 -8.24 9.11
C ASP A 126 -12.45 -7.16 8.11
N GLN A 127 -12.60 -5.87 8.45
CA GLN A 127 -12.11 -4.76 7.65
C GLN A 127 -10.59 -4.79 7.49
N ILE A 128 -9.84 -5.08 8.55
CA ILE A 128 -8.39 -5.19 8.51
C ILE A 128 -7.98 -6.34 7.58
N GLN A 129 -8.67 -7.49 7.66
CA GLN A 129 -8.40 -8.62 6.76
C GLN A 129 -8.71 -8.24 5.31
N ALA A 130 -9.83 -7.60 5.04
CA ALA A 130 -10.17 -7.12 3.70
C ALA A 130 -9.10 -6.17 3.12
N LEU A 131 -8.53 -5.27 3.93
CA LEU A 131 -7.42 -4.41 3.50
C LEU A 131 -6.13 -5.18 3.21
N ARG A 132 -5.87 -6.26 3.95
CA ARG A 132 -4.70 -7.14 3.71
C ARG A 132 -4.83 -7.94 2.43
N ASP A 133 -6.05 -8.20 1.98
CA ASP A 133 -6.35 -8.91 0.74
C ASP A 133 -6.28 -8.01 -0.50
N LEU A 134 -6.19 -6.68 -0.32
CA LEU A 134 -6.01 -5.71 -1.39
C LEU A 134 -4.52 -5.43 -1.68
N PRO A 135 -4.17 -4.91 -2.87
CA PRO A 135 -2.80 -4.57 -3.22
C PRO A 135 -2.37 -3.25 -2.55
N ALA A 136 -2.44 -3.19 -1.22
CA ALA A 136 -2.07 -2.03 -0.41
C ALA A 136 -0.66 -2.14 0.18
N GLY A 137 -0.02 -1.01 0.45
CA GLY A 137 1.26 -0.95 1.15
C GLY A 137 1.20 -1.42 2.60
N GLY A 138 0.02 -1.34 3.18
CA GLY A 138 -0.33 -1.70 4.55
C GLY A 138 -1.70 -1.16 4.89
N TYR A 139 -1.99 -1.02 6.17
CA TYR A 139 -3.19 -0.34 6.67
C TYR A 139 -2.83 0.55 7.86
N ALA A 140 -3.67 1.54 8.13
CA ALA A 140 -3.58 2.39 9.30
C ALA A 140 -4.81 2.23 10.19
N ILE A 141 -4.68 2.57 11.46
CA ILE A 141 -5.77 2.50 12.45
C ILE A 141 -5.99 3.87 13.07
N PHE A 142 -7.23 4.29 13.15
CA PHE A 142 -7.65 5.49 13.85
C PHE A 142 -8.73 5.13 14.90
N ALA A 143 -8.44 5.18 16.22
CA ALA A 143 -7.16 5.61 16.77
C ALA A 143 -6.67 4.60 17.82
N VAL A 144 -5.43 4.78 18.27
CA VAL A 144 -4.76 3.83 19.18
C VAL A 144 -5.48 3.65 20.51
N GLU A 145 -6.12 4.70 21.04
CA GLU A 145 -6.92 4.67 22.27
C GLU A 145 -8.16 3.78 22.15
N SER A 146 -8.58 3.45 20.94
CA SER A 146 -9.73 2.56 20.67
C SER A 146 -9.34 1.10 20.50
N ILE A 147 -8.06 0.74 20.68
CA ILE A 147 -7.59 -0.64 20.59
C ILE A 147 -7.93 -1.38 21.87
N SER A 148 -8.89 -2.31 21.80
CA SER A 148 -9.27 -3.19 22.90
C SER A 148 -8.19 -4.24 23.21
N SER A 149 -8.30 -4.90 24.36
CA SER A 149 -7.46 -6.07 24.72
C SER A 149 -7.64 -7.24 23.74
N GLY A 150 -8.85 -7.46 23.23
CA GLY A 150 -9.12 -8.46 22.18
C GLY A 150 -8.39 -8.15 20.89
N MET A 151 -8.43 -6.89 20.42
CA MET A 151 -7.66 -6.46 19.25
C MET A 151 -6.15 -6.54 19.47
N GLN A 152 -5.64 -6.22 20.67
CA GLN A 152 -4.23 -6.44 21.00
C GLN A 152 -3.86 -7.91 20.86
N GLY A 153 -4.69 -8.81 21.40
CA GLY A 153 -4.52 -10.26 21.23
C GLY A 153 -4.54 -10.71 19.76
N PHE A 154 -5.43 -10.15 18.95
CA PHE A 154 -5.47 -10.39 17.51
C PHE A 154 -4.17 -9.93 16.82
N PHE A 155 -3.70 -8.71 17.08
CA PHE A 155 -2.44 -8.21 16.50
C PHE A 155 -1.25 -9.05 16.92
N ASN A 156 -1.13 -9.42 18.20
CA ASN A 156 -0.04 -10.27 18.68
C ASN A 156 0.02 -11.62 17.96
N ARG A 157 -1.14 -12.21 17.62
CA ARG A 157 -1.22 -13.47 16.88
C ARG A 157 -0.95 -13.33 15.39
N THR A 158 -1.34 -12.21 14.78
CA THR A 158 -1.31 -12.02 13.32
C THR A 158 -0.12 -11.22 12.83
N GLN A 159 0.48 -10.39 13.69
CA GLN A 159 1.63 -9.52 13.37
C GLN A 159 2.95 -10.02 14.02
N GLY A 160 2.89 -11.12 14.77
CA GLY A 160 3.99 -11.64 15.56
C GLY A 160 4.14 -10.95 16.92
N PRO A 161 4.98 -11.47 17.80
CA PRO A 161 5.16 -10.94 19.15
C PRO A 161 5.69 -9.51 19.11
N PRO A 162 5.34 -8.66 20.12
CA PRO A 162 5.88 -7.32 20.22
C PRO A 162 7.40 -7.38 20.32
N VAL A 163 8.06 -6.52 19.55
CA VAL A 163 9.52 -6.50 19.42
C VAL A 163 10.18 -6.16 20.76
N ARG A 164 10.54 -7.17 21.53
CA ARG A 164 11.46 -7.05 22.65
C ARG A 164 12.87 -7.56 22.34
N SER A 165 13.08 -8.10 21.14
CA SER A 165 14.35 -8.66 20.67
C SER A 165 14.64 -8.18 19.27
N THR A 166 15.83 -7.67 19.04
CA THR A 166 16.31 -7.11 17.77
C THR A 166 16.45 -8.14 16.64
N SER A 167 16.34 -9.44 16.92
CA SER A 167 16.58 -10.51 15.94
C SER A 167 15.34 -11.10 15.28
N ALA A 168 14.12 -10.74 15.70
CA ALA A 168 12.87 -11.32 15.19
C ALA A 168 11.80 -10.27 14.78
N ALA A 169 12.16 -8.99 14.72
CA ALA A 169 11.25 -7.92 14.34
C ALA A 169 10.87 -8.04 12.86
N GLN A 170 9.58 -8.06 12.56
CA GLN A 170 9.12 -7.94 11.19
C GLN A 170 9.58 -6.59 10.59
N PRO A 171 10.16 -6.58 9.36
CA PRO A 171 10.61 -5.35 8.73
C PRO A 171 9.45 -4.37 8.53
N ILE A 172 9.66 -3.12 8.92
CA ILE A 172 8.66 -2.06 8.76
C ILE A 172 8.68 -1.57 7.31
N PRO A 173 7.60 -1.67 6.54
CA PRO A 173 7.57 -1.40 5.10
C PRO A 173 8.11 -0.03 4.70
N TYR A 174 7.76 1.02 5.46
CA TYR A 174 8.19 2.39 5.15
C TYR A 174 9.60 2.74 5.66
N ARG A 175 10.26 1.83 6.40
CA ARG A 175 11.65 1.99 6.89
C ARG A 175 12.63 1.02 6.24
N GLN A 176 12.17 -0.19 5.92
CA GLN A 176 12.96 -1.30 5.40
C GLN A 176 12.20 -1.97 4.25
N PRO A 177 11.90 -1.24 3.16
CA PRO A 177 11.00 -1.71 2.10
C PRO A 177 11.46 -3.00 1.43
N PHE A 178 12.75 -3.17 1.17
CA PHE A 178 13.26 -4.38 0.53
C PHE A 178 13.21 -5.59 1.46
N ALA A 179 13.55 -5.41 2.73
CA ALA A 179 13.42 -6.46 3.73
C ALA A 179 11.94 -6.83 3.96
N ALA A 180 11.04 -5.84 3.97
CA ALA A 180 9.60 -6.08 4.08
C ALA A 180 9.05 -6.83 2.86
N ALA A 181 9.50 -6.50 1.65
CA ALA A 181 9.12 -7.22 0.43
C ALA A 181 9.59 -8.68 0.48
N ALA A 182 10.84 -8.92 0.87
CA ALA A 182 11.39 -10.27 1.04
C ALA A 182 10.60 -11.10 2.07
N SER A 183 10.29 -10.51 3.23
CA SER A 183 9.50 -11.16 4.29
C SER A 183 8.09 -11.50 3.82
N ARG A 184 7.40 -10.56 3.15
CA ARG A 184 6.05 -10.78 2.60
C ARG A 184 6.03 -11.86 1.53
N TYR A 185 7.02 -11.88 0.65
CA TYR A 185 7.14 -12.93 -0.36
C TYR A 185 7.40 -14.30 0.26
N THR A 186 8.27 -14.37 1.27
CA THR A 186 8.53 -15.61 2.03
C THR A 186 7.27 -16.15 2.68
N ALA A 187 6.46 -15.28 3.32
CA ALA A 187 5.19 -15.67 3.91
C ALA A 187 4.19 -16.23 2.88
N LEU A 188 4.12 -15.60 1.69
CA LEU A 188 3.28 -16.07 0.59
C LEU A 188 3.73 -17.46 0.09
N LYS A 189 5.02 -17.67 -0.07
CA LYS A 189 5.60 -18.95 -0.46
C LYS A 189 5.35 -20.04 0.58
N GLN A 190 5.44 -19.71 1.88
CA GLN A 190 5.12 -20.63 2.97
C GLN A 190 3.65 -21.06 2.93
N GLU A 191 2.73 -20.14 2.64
CA GLU A 191 1.31 -20.45 2.48
C GLU A 191 1.08 -21.43 1.33
N TRP A 192 1.67 -21.22 0.15
CA TRP A 192 1.58 -22.17 -0.96
C TRP A 192 2.17 -23.53 -0.62
N SER A 193 3.30 -23.57 0.08
CA SER A 193 3.94 -24.82 0.52
C SER A 193 3.05 -25.58 1.52
N PHE A 194 2.38 -24.86 2.42
CA PHE A 194 1.43 -25.44 3.37
C PHE A 194 0.21 -26.05 2.65
N LEU A 195 -0.39 -25.31 1.73
CA LEU A 195 -1.54 -25.79 0.95
C LEU A 195 -1.16 -27.01 0.09
N LEU A 196 0.03 -27.00 -0.48
CA LEU A 196 0.54 -28.13 -1.25
C LEU A 196 0.72 -29.38 -0.38
N ALA A 197 1.37 -29.23 0.78
CA ALA A 197 1.59 -30.34 1.72
C ALA A 197 0.29 -30.95 2.24
N ASN A 198 -0.81 -30.19 2.25
CA ASN A 198 -2.13 -30.63 2.68
C ASN A 198 -3.06 -31.02 1.50
N ASN A 199 -2.53 -31.15 0.29
CA ASN A 199 -3.30 -31.44 -0.93
C ASN A 199 -4.44 -30.43 -1.22
N GLN A 200 -4.28 -29.19 -0.76
CA GLN A 200 -5.26 -28.11 -0.94
C GLN A 200 -4.94 -27.19 -2.14
N LEU A 201 -3.74 -27.31 -2.71
CA LEU A 201 -3.35 -26.55 -3.90
C LEU A 201 -3.54 -27.42 -5.15
N ARG A 202 -4.47 -27.02 -6.03
CA ARG A 202 -4.78 -27.78 -7.25
C ARG A 202 -3.95 -27.28 -8.43
N MET A 203 -3.00 -28.11 -8.85
CA MET A 203 -2.12 -27.84 -10.00
C MET A 203 -1.75 -29.15 -10.68
N SER A 204 -1.38 -29.08 -11.95
CA SER A 204 -0.70 -30.20 -12.61
C SER A 204 0.72 -30.35 -12.09
N GLU A 205 1.29 -31.55 -12.15
CA GLU A 205 2.67 -31.79 -11.70
C GLU A 205 3.71 -30.96 -12.47
N SER A 206 3.48 -30.74 -13.77
CA SER A 206 4.36 -29.90 -14.62
C SER A 206 4.28 -28.42 -14.23
N GLU A 207 3.07 -27.89 -13.98
CA GLU A 207 2.88 -26.51 -13.53
C GLU A 207 3.51 -26.29 -12.15
N LEU A 208 3.35 -27.25 -11.25
CA LEU A 208 3.94 -27.22 -9.92
C LEU A 208 5.46 -27.11 -9.94
N LYS A 209 6.14 -27.94 -10.73
CA LYS A 209 7.61 -27.88 -10.87
C LYS A 209 8.09 -26.53 -11.37
N VAL A 210 7.40 -25.96 -12.37
CA VAL A 210 7.70 -24.64 -12.91
C VAL A 210 7.47 -23.55 -11.87
N LEU A 211 6.34 -23.59 -11.16
CA LEU A 211 6.01 -22.61 -10.10
C LEU A 211 7.05 -22.65 -8.98
N GLN A 212 7.42 -23.86 -8.50
CA GLN A 212 8.42 -24.02 -7.44
C GLN A 212 9.77 -23.43 -7.85
N SER A 213 10.31 -23.82 -9.03
CA SER A 213 11.60 -23.33 -9.52
C SER A 213 11.63 -21.80 -9.61
N ARG A 214 10.59 -21.18 -10.19
CA ARG A 214 10.51 -19.72 -10.33
C ARG A 214 10.29 -19.01 -9.00
N SER A 215 9.50 -19.62 -8.13
CA SER A 215 9.28 -19.11 -6.78
C SER A 215 10.57 -19.09 -5.96
N ASP A 216 11.42 -20.12 -6.12
CA ASP A 216 12.73 -20.20 -5.46
C ASP A 216 13.69 -19.15 -6.01
N GLU A 217 13.76 -18.98 -7.32
CA GLU A 217 14.57 -17.95 -7.96
C GLU A 217 14.18 -16.55 -7.51
N LEU A 218 12.88 -16.26 -7.48
CA LEU A 218 12.36 -14.98 -7.02
C LEU A 218 12.63 -14.75 -5.52
N ALA A 219 12.52 -15.78 -4.68
CA ALA A 219 12.85 -15.71 -3.25
C ALA A 219 14.33 -15.39 -3.02
N GLN A 220 15.23 -15.99 -3.79
CA GLN A 220 16.67 -15.68 -3.74
C GLN A 220 16.95 -14.24 -4.16
N ALA A 221 16.28 -13.74 -5.22
CA ALA A 221 16.43 -12.37 -5.66
C ALA A 221 15.97 -11.36 -4.59
N PHE A 222 14.81 -11.59 -3.95
CA PHE A 222 14.34 -10.77 -2.83
C PHE A 222 15.32 -10.79 -1.66
N SER A 223 15.84 -11.96 -1.29
CA SER A 223 16.80 -12.11 -0.19
C SER A 223 18.11 -11.37 -0.48
N LYS A 224 18.62 -11.47 -1.72
CA LYS A 224 19.82 -10.75 -2.15
C LYS A 224 19.61 -9.24 -2.13
N LEU A 225 18.46 -8.75 -2.63
CA LEU A 225 18.12 -7.34 -2.61
C LEU A 225 17.98 -6.80 -1.18
N ALA A 226 17.36 -7.56 -0.28
CA ALA A 226 17.20 -7.16 1.12
C ALA A 226 18.54 -7.10 1.87
N ALA A 227 19.45 -8.02 1.59
CA ALA A 227 20.77 -8.07 2.23
C ALA A 227 21.75 -7.02 1.67
N ASN A 228 21.71 -6.78 0.35
CA ASN A 228 22.62 -5.88 -0.34
C ASN A 228 21.85 -5.04 -1.39
N PRO A 229 21.16 -3.97 -0.97
CA PRO A 229 20.42 -3.10 -1.87
C PRO A 229 21.32 -2.47 -2.94
N SER A 230 20.97 -2.67 -4.22
CA SER A 230 21.66 -2.04 -5.37
C SER A 230 20.69 -1.91 -6.54
N SER A 231 20.99 -1.00 -7.48
CA SER A 231 20.18 -0.84 -8.70
C SER A 231 20.14 -2.11 -9.53
N GLU A 232 21.24 -2.88 -9.57
CA GLU A 232 21.33 -4.16 -10.28
C GLU A 232 20.44 -5.24 -9.64
N SER A 233 20.57 -5.44 -8.31
CA SER A 233 19.74 -6.41 -7.58
C SER A 233 18.27 -6.05 -7.65
N LEU A 234 17.93 -4.75 -7.60
CA LEU A 234 16.56 -4.26 -7.75
C LEU A 234 16.03 -4.54 -9.16
N ALA A 235 16.79 -4.21 -10.22
CA ALA A 235 16.39 -4.46 -11.60
C ALA A 235 16.12 -5.95 -11.84
N THR A 236 17.01 -6.82 -11.34
CA THR A 236 16.84 -8.27 -11.41
C THR A 236 15.57 -8.72 -10.69
N THR A 237 15.35 -8.28 -9.46
CA THR A 237 14.16 -8.63 -8.66
C THR A 237 12.87 -8.16 -9.32
N LYS A 238 12.84 -6.92 -9.83
CA LYS A 238 11.67 -6.38 -10.57
C LYS A 238 11.37 -7.20 -11.83
N ARG A 239 12.39 -7.60 -12.59
CA ARG A 239 12.21 -8.42 -13.81
C ARG A 239 11.63 -9.80 -13.46
N LEU A 240 12.17 -10.46 -12.45
CA LEU A 240 11.69 -11.76 -12.00
C LEU A 240 10.28 -11.69 -11.44
N LEU A 241 9.96 -10.66 -10.62
CA LEU A 241 8.61 -10.45 -10.08
C LEU A 241 7.60 -10.26 -11.20
N ARG A 242 7.87 -9.41 -12.19
CA ARG A 242 6.98 -9.19 -13.35
C ARG A 242 6.76 -10.46 -14.16
N SER A 243 7.83 -11.22 -14.42
CA SER A 243 7.72 -12.52 -15.10
C SER A 243 6.89 -13.51 -14.31
N PHE A 244 7.05 -13.55 -13.00
CA PHE A 244 6.27 -14.40 -12.11
C PHE A 244 4.79 -13.97 -12.12
N GLN A 245 4.48 -12.68 -11.92
CA GLN A 245 3.13 -12.13 -11.94
C GLN A 245 2.39 -12.42 -13.25
N SER A 246 3.06 -12.27 -14.41
CA SER A 246 2.44 -12.49 -15.71
C SER A 246 2.03 -13.96 -15.96
N GLN A 247 2.71 -14.91 -15.33
CA GLN A 247 2.46 -16.34 -15.51
C GLN A 247 1.61 -16.95 -14.40
N PHE A 248 1.54 -16.29 -13.26
CA PHE A 248 0.84 -16.76 -12.08
C PHE A 248 -0.62 -17.13 -12.34
N PRO A 249 -1.45 -16.33 -13.06
CA PRO A 249 -2.83 -16.70 -13.36
C PRO A 249 -2.95 -18.01 -14.14
N SER A 250 -2.08 -18.24 -15.12
CA SER A 250 -2.08 -19.48 -15.90
C SER A 250 -1.69 -20.68 -15.04
N SER A 251 -0.67 -20.54 -14.21
CA SER A 251 -0.23 -21.60 -13.28
C SER A 251 -1.30 -21.95 -12.23
N MET A 252 -2.11 -20.98 -11.82
CA MET A 252 -3.17 -21.16 -10.83
C MET A 252 -4.55 -21.47 -11.44
N ARG A 253 -4.62 -21.72 -12.74
CA ARG A 253 -5.91 -21.89 -13.46
C ARG A 253 -6.80 -22.97 -12.86
N LEU A 254 -6.26 -24.14 -12.51
CA LEU A 254 -7.02 -25.24 -11.90
C LEU A 254 -7.49 -24.89 -10.48
N HIS A 255 -6.62 -24.25 -9.70
CA HIS A 255 -6.98 -23.82 -8.35
C HIS A 255 -8.01 -22.69 -8.37
N SER A 256 -7.87 -21.74 -9.29
CA SER A 256 -8.79 -20.60 -9.46
C SER A 256 -10.22 -21.01 -9.80
N ALA A 257 -10.42 -22.16 -10.44
CA ALA A 257 -11.76 -22.65 -10.80
C ALA A 257 -12.66 -22.87 -9.56
N GLU A 258 -12.07 -23.21 -8.42
CA GLU A 258 -12.79 -23.44 -7.15
C GLU A 258 -12.51 -22.37 -6.09
N ASN A 259 -11.37 -21.69 -6.17
CA ASN A 259 -10.87 -20.77 -5.17
C ASN A 259 -10.42 -19.42 -5.79
N SER A 260 -11.26 -18.83 -6.63
CA SER A 260 -10.94 -17.61 -7.39
C SER A 260 -10.57 -16.43 -6.49
N TYR A 261 -11.25 -16.24 -5.35
CA TYR A 261 -10.95 -15.19 -4.39
C TYR A 261 -9.55 -15.36 -3.79
N GLN A 262 -9.17 -16.57 -3.42
CA GLN A 262 -7.83 -16.85 -2.85
C GLN A 262 -6.72 -16.56 -3.87
N VAL A 263 -6.89 -16.95 -5.13
CA VAL A 263 -5.94 -16.63 -6.19
C VAL A 263 -5.85 -15.11 -6.42
N GLN A 264 -6.97 -14.41 -6.38
CA GLN A 264 -6.97 -12.94 -6.48
C GLN A 264 -6.24 -12.29 -5.31
N THR A 265 -6.38 -12.79 -4.07
CA THR A 265 -5.65 -12.24 -2.92
C THR A 265 -4.14 -12.46 -3.06
N TRP A 266 -3.70 -13.59 -3.61
CA TRP A 266 -2.28 -13.83 -3.89
C TRP A 266 -1.75 -12.88 -4.97
N GLN A 267 -2.52 -12.63 -6.04
CA GLN A 267 -2.16 -11.65 -7.07
C GLN A 267 -2.02 -10.25 -6.46
N ASN A 268 -2.97 -9.82 -5.65
CA ASN A 268 -2.93 -8.53 -4.96
C ASN A 268 -1.69 -8.42 -4.04
N ARG A 269 -1.34 -9.49 -3.34
CA ARG A 269 -0.13 -9.55 -2.50
C ARG A 269 1.15 -9.46 -3.34
N LEU A 270 1.20 -10.09 -4.51
CA LEU A 270 2.31 -9.95 -5.46
C LEU A 270 2.40 -8.52 -6.01
N GLU A 271 1.28 -7.86 -6.30
CA GLU A 271 1.24 -6.44 -6.72
C GLU A 271 1.75 -5.52 -5.62
N SER A 272 1.43 -5.79 -4.36
CA SER A 272 1.94 -5.01 -3.22
C SER A 272 3.47 -5.05 -3.09
N LEU A 273 4.11 -6.12 -3.57
CA LEU A 273 5.58 -6.20 -3.60
C LEU A 273 6.20 -5.23 -4.61
N ASP A 274 5.59 -5.04 -5.79
CA ASP A 274 6.08 -4.05 -6.76
C ASP A 274 5.98 -2.63 -6.21
N MET A 275 4.93 -2.32 -5.45
CA MET A 275 4.80 -1.04 -4.73
C MET A 275 5.95 -0.83 -3.72
N LEU A 276 6.30 -1.87 -2.94
CA LEU A 276 7.42 -1.81 -2.00
C LEU A 276 8.77 -1.64 -2.72
N LEU A 277 8.96 -2.29 -3.88
CA LEU A 277 10.17 -2.14 -4.67
C LEU A 277 10.32 -0.72 -5.24
N ARG A 278 9.24 -0.11 -5.73
CA ARG A 278 9.25 1.29 -6.20
C ARG A 278 9.52 2.27 -5.07
N TYR A 279 8.89 2.05 -3.93
CA TYR A 279 9.13 2.87 -2.74
C TYR A 279 10.58 2.73 -2.25
N GLY A 280 11.08 1.50 -2.17
CA GLY A 280 12.45 1.20 -1.75
C GLY A 280 13.52 1.80 -2.67
N GLU A 281 13.28 1.77 -3.99
CA GLU A 281 14.16 2.43 -4.95
C GLU A 281 14.35 3.91 -4.64
N ARG A 282 13.25 4.62 -4.35
CA ARG A 282 13.31 6.03 -3.96
C ARG A 282 13.97 6.23 -2.60
N MET A 283 13.64 5.38 -1.61
CA MET A 283 14.03 5.58 -0.23
C MET A 283 15.45 5.11 0.09
N GLU A 284 15.91 4.03 -0.51
CA GLU A 284 17.19 3.39 -0.18
C GLU A 284 18.26 3.61 -1.24
N LEU A 285 17.89 3.78 -2.53
CA LEU A 285 18.84 3.91 -3.62
C LEU A 285 18.95 5.33 -4.19
N ASN A 286 17.85 6.09 -4.23
CA ASN A 286 17.79 7.41 -4.87
C ASN A 286 17.56 8.56 -3.87
N ARG A 287 17.60 8.30 -2.57
CA ARG A 287 17.47 9.35 -1.55
C ARG A 287 18.77 10.16 -1.50
N ARG A 288 18.82 11.25 -2.27
CA ARG A 288 19.86 12.28 -2.19
C ARG A 288 19.35 13.50 -1.46
#